data_030b61c9188ed6d9b74d7266e11825e0
#
_entry.id   030b61c9188ed6d9b74d7266e11825e0
#
_cell.length_a   1.000
_cell.length_b   1.000
_cell.length_c   1.000
_cell.angle_alpha   90.00
_cell.angle_beta   90.00
_cell.angle_gamma   90.00
#
_symmetry.space_group_name_H-M   'P 1'
#
loop_
_entity.id
_entity.type
_entity.pdbx_description
1 polymer ?
#
loop_
_entity_poly.entity_id
_entity_poly.type
_entity_poly.pdbx_seq_one_letter_code
_entity_poly.pdbx_strand_id
1 'polypeptide(L)'
;MLLTYEKKNEGISAEWKKTVHVPPLLHEAIEIIYVTDGTVELGVGQELFHMEEGDFAIVFPNVIHHYQVFGSGKNKAIYLFLEPALTPSFYEDLQKYSPKYPIIRREKVPMDIINSVKALINLQDTNSMIIQAHAQIILAHVFSDMEMVDKDAIGSDDIIYCAVEYVAKHFREEIFRYKMAYHLGVSN
;
A
#
# COMPACT_ATOMS: atom_id res chain seq x y z
N MET A 1 15.54 -11.53 7.18
CA MET A 1 14.10 -11.28 7.06
C MET A 1 13.71 -11.59 5.64
N LEU A 2 12.70 -12.43 5.39
CA LEU A 2 12.37 -12.85 4.02
C LEU A 2 11.28 -11.92 3.48
N LEU A 3 11.54 -11.20 2.39
CA LEU A 3 10.52 -10.46 1.67
C LEU A 3 9.64 -11.43 0.90
N THR A 4 8.32 -11.21 0.96
CA THR A 4 7.35 -12.01 0.22
C THR A 4 6.71 -11.16 -0.88
N TYR A 5 6.75 -11.65 -2.12
CA TYR A 5 5.89 -11.12 -3.18
C TYR A 5 4.54 -11.82 -3.10
N GLU A 6 3.49 -11.04 -2.90
CA GLU A 6 2.13 -11.55 -2.74
C GLU A 6 1.31 -11.23 -4.00
N LYS A 7 0.87 -12.27 -4.72
CA LYS A 7 -0.03 -12.08 -5.85
C LYS A 7 -1.44 -11.85 -5.33
N LYS A 8 -2.00 -10.67 -5.58
CA LYS A 8 -3.40 -10.36 -5.27
C LYS A 8 -4.31 -10.79 -6.43
N ASN A 9 -5.58 -10.97 -6.11
CA ASN A 9 -6.61 -11.28 -7.11
C ASN A 9 -6.82 -10.09 -8.06
N GLU A 10 -7.22 -10.40 -9.29
CA GLU A 10 -7.64 -9.39 -10.26
C GLU A 10 -8.90 -8.65 -9.78
N GLY A 11 -9.00 -7.37 -10.14
CA GLY A 11 -10.12 -6.53 -9.80
C GLY A 11 -10.04 -5.99 -8.37
N ILE A 12 -11.03 -6.34 -7.53
CA ILE A 12 -11.10 -5.92 -6.14
C ILE A 12 -11.19 -7.12 -5.21
N SER A 13 -10.47 -7.06 -4.08
CA SER A 13 -10.79 -7.89 -2.92
C SER A 13 -10.88 -7.04 -1.66
N ALA A 14 -11.78 -7.41 -0.77
CA ALA A 14 -12.01 -6.70 0.48
C ALA A 14 -12.14 -7.69 1.63
N GLU A 15 -11.46 -7.39 2.73
CA GLU A 15 -11.48 -8.21 3.93
C GLU A 15 -11.65 -7.32 5.17
N TRP A 16 -12.60 -7.64 6.01
CA TRP A 16 -12.70 -7.07 7.34
C TRP A 16 -12.21 -8.09 8.34
N LYS A 17 -11.01 -7.93 8.84
CA LYS A 17 -10.33 -8.93 9.67
C LYS A 17 -9.54 -8.33 10.81
N LYS A 18 -9.18 -9.20 11.75
CA LYS A 18 -8.19 -8.86 12.77
C LYS A 18 -6.82 -8.71 12.10
N THR A 19 -6.14 -7.60 12.39
CA THR A 19 -4.75 -7.40 11.99
C THR A 19 -3.85 -8.36 12.75
N VAL A 20 -2.93 -8.98 12.06
CA VAL A 20 -1.88 -9.84 12.61
C VAL A 20 -0.51 -9.31 12.20
N HIS A 21 0.53 -9.78 12.86
CA HIS A 21 1.88 -9.50 12.41
C HIS A 21 2.12 -10.12 11.03
N VAL A 22 2.53 -9.28 10.07
CA VAL A 22 2.85 -9.69 8.70
C VAL A 22 4.26 -9.21 8.39
N PRO A 23 5.19 -10.10 7.99
CA PRO A 23 6.54 -9.72 7.59
C PRO A 23 6.51 -8.84 6.33
N PRO A 24 7.62 -8.18 5.97
CA PRO A 24 7.69 -7.36 4.77
C PRO A 24 7.22 -8.10 3.53
N LEU A 25 6.33 -7.44 2.82
CA LEU A 25 5.73 -7.92 1.57
C LEU A 25 5.60 -6.78 0.56
N LEU A 26 5.43 -7.12 -0.69
CA LEU A 26 5.01 -6.21 -1.75
C LEU A 26 4.06 -6.92 -2.72
N HIS A 27 3.25 -6.15 -3.41
CA HIS A 27 2.33 -6.60 -4.45
C HIS A 27 2.01 -5.46 -5.44
N GLU A 28 1.42 -5.80 -6.57
CA GLU A 28 1.04 -4.85 -7.63
C GLU A 28 -0.30 -4.13 -7.35
N ALA A 29 -1.04 -4.53 -6.31
CA ALA A 29 -2.31 -3.90 -5.97
C ALA A 29 -2.12 -2.60 -5.18
N ILE A 30 -3.09 -1.70 -5.29
CA ILE A 30 -3.29 -0.61 -4.32
C ILE A 30 -3.88 -1.25 -3.08
N GLU A 31 -3.27 -1.05 -1.91
CA GLU A 31 -3.85 -1.49 -0.64
C GLU A 31 -4.38 -0.30 0.15
N ILE A 32 -5.62 -0.41 0.60
CA ILE A 32 -6.28 0.57 1.45
C ILE A 32 -6.56 -0.09 2.80
N ILE A 33 -6.21 0.62 3.86
CA ILE A 33 -6.42 0.17 5.24
C ILE A 33 -7.30 1.21 5.95
N TYR A 34 -8.40 0.75 6.56
CA TYR A 34 -9.24 1.59 7.42
C TYR A 34 -9.41 0.89 8.78
N VAL A 35 -8.87 1.48 9.83
CA VAL A 35 -8.90 0.90 11.18
C VAL A 35 -10.30 1.06 11.75
N THR A 36 -10.93 -0.05 12.12
CA THR A 36 -12.30 -0.08 12.64
C THR A 36 -12.37 -0.33 14.15
N ASP A 37 -11.32 -0.86 14.77
CA ASP A 37 -11.27 -1.13 16.21
C ASP A 37 -9.80 -1.33 16.63
N GLY A 38 -9.37 -0.63 17.67
CA GLY A 38 -8.02 -0.73 18.23
C GLY A 38 -6.94 -0.03 17.41
N THR A 39 -5.78 -0.64 17.28
CA THR A 39 -4.60 -0.05 16.66
C THR A 39 -3.93 -0.97 15.63
N VAL A 40 -3.24 -0.39 14.66
CA VAL A 40 -2.43 -1.08 13.66
C VAL A 40 -1.12 -0.31 13.49
N GLU A 41 -0.01 -1.03 13.45
CA GLU A 41 1.28 -0.47 13.07
C GLU A 41 1.55 -0.84 11.61
N LEU A 42 1.60 0.17 10.74
CA LEU A 42 1.94 0.03 9.33
C LEU A 42 3.39 0.46 9.11
N GLY A 43 4.23 -0.48 8.70
CA GLY A 43 5.60 -0.17 8.26
C GLY A 43 5.63 0.07 6.76
N VAL A 44 6.21 1.19 6.32
CA VAL A 44 6.46 1.52 4.91
C VAL A 44 7.87 2.07 4.79
N GLY A 45 8.69 1.45 3.96
CA GLY A 45 10.11 1.78 3.92
C GLY A 45 10.77 1.49 5.28
N GLN A 46 11.43 2.50 5.84
CA GLN A 46 12.07 2.42 7.17
C GLN A 46 11.18 2.96 8.30
N GLU A 47 10.04 3.54 7.98
CA GLU A 47 9.17 4.17 8.96
C GLU A 47 8.06 3.23 9.43
N LEU A 48 7.74 3.35 10.72
CA LEU A 48 6.61 2.64 11.34
C LEU A 48 5.56 3.66 11.76
N PHE A 49 4.37 3.51 11.20
CA PHE A 49 3.26 4.43 11.39
C PHE A 49 2.21 3.80 12.32
N HIS A 50 2.00 4.43 13.47
CA HIS A 50 0.92 4.06 14.37
C HIS A 50 -0.42 4.55 13.84
N MET A 51 -1.40 3.67 13.75
CA MET A 51 -2.79 3.95 13.34
C MET A 51 -3.75 3.60 14.46
N GLU A 52 -4.78 4.43 14.63
CA GLU A 52 -5.86 4.25 15.58
C GLU A 52 -7.22 4.12 14.88
N GLU A 53 -8.25 3.78 15.62
CA GLU A 53 -9.62 3.67 15.11
C GLU A 53 -10.07 4.93 14.38
N GLY A 54 -10.51 4.75 13.13
CA GLY A 54 -10.92 5.81 12.21
C GLY A 54 -9.81 6.33 11.30
N ASP A 55 -8.54 5.95 11.52
CA ASP A 55 -7.45 6.30 10.63
C ASP A 55 -7.57 5.52 9.30
N PHE A 56 -7.20 6.21 8.24
CA PHE A 56 -7.11 5.68 6.88
C PHE A 56 -5.64 5.62 6.45
N ALA A 57 -5.26 4.57 5.76
CA ALA A 57 -3.97 4.50 5.10
C ALA A 57 -4.09 3.93 3.69
N ILE A 58 -3.09 4.25 2.86
CA ILE A 58 -2.97 3.72 1.52
C ILE A 58 -1.52 3.35 1.21
N VAL A 59 -1.33 2.18 0.61
CA VAL A 59 -0.04 1.72 0.09
C VAL A 59 -0.17 1.53 -1.42
N PHE A 60 0.71 2.18 -2.17
CA PHE A 60 0.70 2.12 -3.63
C PHE A 60 1.39 0.83 -4.14
N PRO A 61 1.14 0.44 -5.40
CA PRO A 61 1.73 -0.74 -6.02
C PRO A 61 3.25 -0.79 -5.87
N ASN A 62 3.79 -1.97 -5.59
CA ASN A 62 5.24 -2.23 -5.50
C ASN A 62 5.98 -1.45 -4.40
N VAL A 63 5.27 -0.96 -3.37
CA VAL A 63 5.87 -0.39 -2.17
C VAL A 63 5.99 -1.47 -1.10
N ILE A 64 7.19 -1.67 -0.57
CA ILE A 64 7.44 -2.65 0.50
C ILE A 64 6.81 -2.14 1.78
N HIS A 65 5.98 -2.99 2.39
CA HIS A 65 5.28 -2.67 3.62
C HIS A 65 5.10 -3.91 4.49
N HIS A 66 4.76 -3.69 5.76
CA HIS A 66 4.52 -4.75 6.73
C HIS A 66 3.55 -4.29 7.81
N TYR A 67 3.04 -5.26 8.59
CA TYR A 67 2.18 -4.96 9.73
C TYR A 67 2.75 -5.50 11.02
N GLN A 68 2.64 -4.71 12.09
CA GLN A 68 2.98 -5.13 13.44
C GLN A 68 1.78 -4.89 14.36
N VAL A 69 1.66 -5.71 15.39
CA VAL A 69 0.65 -5.60 16.43
C VAL A 69 1.33 -5.78 17.78
N PHE A 70 1.33 -4.75 18.60
CA PHE A 70 2.00 -4.75 19.89
C PHE A 70 1.08 -5.08 21.08
N GLY A 71 -0.22 -5.14 20.87
CA GLY A 71 -1.18 -5.38 21.92
C GLY A 71 -2.06 -6.61 21.70
N SER A 72 -2.61 -7.14 22.78
CA SER A 72 -3.62 -8.21 22.73
C SER A 72 -5.04 -7.70 22.40
N GLY A 73 -5.16 -6.44 21.99
CA GLY A 73 -6.42 -5.75 21.77
C GLY A 73 -7.21 -6.24 20.56
N LYS A 74 -8.31 -5.53 20.31
CA LYS A 74 -9.23 -5.83 19.20
C LYS A 74 -8.74 -5.20 17.90
N ASN A 75 -7.55 -5.40 17.47
CA ASN A 75 -6.97 -4.77 16.29
C ASN A 75 -7.68 -5.23 15.01
N LYS A 76 -8.71 -4.51 14.57
CA LYS A 76 -9.49 -4.83 13.37
C LYS A 76 -9.42 -3.68 12.36
N ALA A 77 -9.27 -4.05 11.10
CA ALA A 77 -9.29 -3.11 10.00
C ALA A 77 -10.00 -3.70 8.78
N ILE A 78 -10.47 -2.83 7.92
CA ILE A 78 -10.86 -3.13 6.55
C ILE A 78 -9.60 -3.05 5.70
N TYR A 79 -9.32 -4.09 4.94
CA TYR A 79 -8.27 -4.15 3.92
C TYR A 79 -8.93 -4.27 2.56
N LEU A 80 -8.68 -3.31 1.68
CA LEU A 80 -9.11 -3.33 0.29
C LEU A 80 -7.87 -3.47 -0.59
N PHE A 81 -7.92 -4.39 -1.54
CA PHE A 81 -6.89 -4.54 -2.57
C PHE A 81 -7.54 -4.24 -3.92
N LEU A 82 -7.03 -3.22 -4.60
CA LEU A 82 -7.55 -2.75 -5.88
C LEU A 82 -6.48 -2.94 -6.95
N GLU A 83 -6.87 -3.56 -8.05
CA GLU A 83 -6.02 -3.60 -9.24
C GLU A 83 -5.85 -2.19 -9.81
N PRO A 84 -4.62 -1.71 -10.11
CA PRO A 84 -4.40 -0.36 -10.66
C PRO A 84 -5.15 -0.09 -11.97
N ALA A 85 -5.42 -1.13 -12.76
CA ALA A 85 -6.21 -1.04 -13.99
C ALA A 85 -7.65 -0.57 -13.76
N LEU A 86 -8.19 -0.67 -12.55
CA LEU A 86 -9.48 -0.09 -12.18
C LEU A 86 -9.46 1.45 -12.11
N THR A 87 -8.29 2.05 -12.09
CA THR A 87 -8.11 3.50 -11.95
C THR A 87 -7.20 4.06 -13.05
N PRO A 88 -7.61 3.96 -14.33
CA PRO A 88 -6.76 4.26 -15.47
C PRO A 88 -6.23 5.70 -15.47
N SER A 89 -7.02 6.66 -14.94
CA SER A 89 -6.60 8.07 -14.85
C SER A 89 -5.41 8.31 -13.91
N PHE A 90 -5.13 7.38 -13.00
CA PHE A 90 -4.03 7.46 -12.03
C PHE A 90 -2.93 6.41 -12.28
N TYR A 91 -3.06 5.61 -13.34
CA TYR A 91 -2.20 4.45 -13.53
C TYR A 91 -0.71 4.80 -13.58
N GLU A 92 -0.32 5.81 -14.35
CA GLU A 92 1.06 6.26 -14.48
C GLU A 92 1.60 6.84 -13.17
N ASP A 93 0.79 7.66 -12.50
CA ASP A 93 1.16 8.25 -11.21
C ASP A 93 1.32 7.18 -10.12
N LEU A 94 0.45 6.18 -10.12
CA LEU A 94 0.55 5.02 -9.22
C LEU A 94 1.81 4.18 -9.45
N GLN A 95 2.38 4.17 -10.66
CA GLN A 95 3.65 3.50 -10.91
C GLN A 95 4.85 4.30 -10.41
N LYS A 96 4.78 5.62 -10.47
CA LYS A 96 5.90 6.52 -10.23
C LYS A 96 5.96 7.05 -8.79
N TYR A 97 4.81 7.43 -8.24
CA TYR A 97 4.74 8.11 -6.95
C TYR A 97 4.21 7.23 -5.83
N SER A 98 4.45 7.67 -4.60
CA SER A 98 3.82 7.15 -3.39
C SER A 98 3.62 8.28 -2.39
N PRO A 99 2.60 8.21 -1.52
CA PRO A 99 2.49 9.14 -0.41
C PRO A 99 3.72 9.09 0.49
N LYS A 100 4.29 10.26 0.79
CA LYS A 100 5.39 10.39 1.76
C LYS A 100 4.97 9.91 3.16
N TYR A 101 3.74 10.28 3.55
CA TYR A 101 3.08 9.81 4.76
C TYR A 101 1.81 9.08 4.34
N PRO A 102 1.75 7.75 4.47
CA PRO A 102 0.66 6.96 3.90
C PRO A 102 -0.65 7.04 4.71
N ILE A 103 -0.71 7.82 5.79
CA ILE A 103 -1.84 7.87 6.73
C ILE A 103 -2.55 9.21 6.67
N ILE A 104 -3.89 9.16 6.65
CA ILE A 104 -4.78 10.29 6.95
C ILE A 104 -5.40 10.00 8.32
N ARG A 105 -5.20 10.93 9.28
CA ARG A 105 -5.77 10.81 10.62
C ARG A 105 -7.29 10.98 10.59
N ARG A 106 -8.00 10.28 11.44
CA ARG A 106 -9.47 10.19 11.46
C ARG A 106 -10.18 11.55 11.38
N GLU A 107 -9.61 12.59 12.03
CA GLU A 107 -10.19 13.93 12.04
C GLU A 107 -10.10 14.63 10.69
N LYS A 108 -9.22 14.13 9.80
CA LYS A 108 -8.96 14.68 8.47
C LYS A 108 -9.42 13.76 7.34
N VAL A 109 -9.89 12.54 7.65
CA VAL A 109 -10.38 11.62 6.60
C VAL A 109 -11.65 12.20 5.97
N PRO A 110 -11.63 12.51 4.66
CA PRO A 110 -12.82 12.98 3.96
C PRO A 110 -13.97 11.96 4.05
N MET A 111 -15.18 12.45 4.24
CA MET A 111 -16.38 11.58 4.33
C MET A 111 -16.56 10.74 3.05
N ASP A 112 -16.16 11.27 1.90
CA ASP A 112 -16.24 10.56 0.62
C ASP A 112 -15.32 9.33 0.58
N ILE A 113 -14.13 9.40 1.20
CA ILE A 113 -13.24 8.24 1.40
C ILE A 113 -13.96 7.19 2.27
N ILE A 114 -14.51 7.60 3.42
CA ILE A 114 -15.19 6.68 4.34
C ILE A 114 -16.38 5.99 3.65
N ASN A 115 -17.17 6.75 2.91
CA ASN A 115 -18.32 6.23 2.18
C ASN A 115 -17.89 5.27 1.07
N SER A 116 -16.79 5.60 0.35
CA SER A 116 -16.25 4.75 -0.70
C SER A 116 -15.68 3.44 -0.15
N VAL A 117 -14.94 3.47 0.96
CA VAL A 117 -14.46 2.25 1.63
C VAL A 117 -15.62 1.36 2.06
N LYS A 118 -16.67 1.95 2.67
CA LYS A 118 -17.88 1.20 3.07
C LYS A 118 -18.66 0.63 1.88
N ALA A 119 -18.70 1.34 0.78
CA ALA A 119 -19.33 0.84 -0.45
C ALA A 119 -18.52 -0.33 -1.02
N LEU A 120 -17.21 -0.18 -1.15
CA LEU A 120 -16.32 -1.18 -1.75
C LEU A 120 -16.31 -2.51 -1.00
N ILE A 121 -16.37 -2.52 0.35
CA ILE A 121 -16.43 -3.78 1.12
C ILE A 121 -17.70 -4.59 0.84
N ASN A 122 -18.78 -3.93 0.42
CA ASN A 122 -20.07 -4.57 0.14
C ASN A 122 -20.28 -4.91 -1.35
N LEU A 123 -19.37 -4.47 -2.23
CA LEU A 123 -19.57 -4.51 -3.70
C LEU A 123 -18.72 -5.58 -4.41
N GLN A 124 -18.17 -6.58 -3.69
CA GLN A 124 -17.19 -7.54 -4.25
C GLN A 124 -17.66 -8.27 -5.53
N ASP A 125 -18.98 -8.40 -5.75
CA ASP A 125 -19.56 -9.09 -6.91
C ASP A 125 -20.33 -8.14 -7.84
N THR A 126 -20.13 -6.83 -7.75
CA THR A 126 -20.99 -5.84 -8.39
C THR A 126 -20.31 -5.16 -9.59
N ASN A 127 -21.08 -4.37 -10.33
CA ASN A 127 -20.72 -3.61 -11.51
C ASN A 127 -19.34 -2.91 -11.38
N SER A 128 -18.41 -3.28 -12.24
CA SER A 128 -17.04 -2.76 -12.26
C SER A 128 -16.96 -1.22 -12.36
N MET A 129 -17.95 -0.57 -13.01
CA MET A 129 -18.00 0.90 -13.11
C MET A 129 -18.25 1.58 -11.76
N ILE A 130 -19.05 0.98 -10.87
CA ILE A 130 -19.29 1.51 -9.52
C ILE A 130 -18.02 1.35 -8.69
N ILE A 131 -17.35 0.19 -8.79
CA ILE A 131 -16.06 -0.05 -8.13
C ILE A 131 -15.02 0.98 -8.59
N GLN A 132 -14.89 1.20 -9.90
CA GLN A 132 -13.98 2.20 -10.46
C GLN A 132 -14.31 3.62 -9.96
N ALA A 133 -15.57 4.00 -9.90
CA ALA A 133 -15.97 5.32 -9.41
C ALA A 133 -15.52 5.53 -7.95
N HIS A 134 -15.78 4.58 -7.06
CA HIS A 134 -15.33 4.68 -5.66
C HIS A 134 -13.82 4.66 -5.53
N ALA A 135 -13.12 3.83 -6.29
CA ALA A 135 -11.65 3.80 -6.30
C ALA A 135 -11.07 5.15 -6.77
N GLN A 136 -11.63 5.74 -7.82
CA GLN A 136 -11.20 7.06 -8.33
C GLN A 136 -11.49 8.19 -7.33
N ILE A 137 -12.62 8.16 -6.61
CA ILE A 137 -12.91 9.14 -5.54
C ILE A 137 -11.82 9.07 -4.46
N ILE A 138 -11.47 7.87 -4.00
CA ILE A 138 -10.41 7.70 -2.99
C ILE A 138 -9.07 8.26 -3.50
N LEU A 139 -8.66 7.88 -4.71
CA LEU A 139 -7.39 8.34 -5.28
C LEU A 139 -7.37 9.84 -5.55
N ALA A 140 -8.49 10.43 -5.98
CA ALA A 140 -8.60 11.87 -6.17
C ALA A 140 -8.30 12.63 -4.88
N HIS A 141 -8.85 12.20 -3.73
CA HIS A 141 -8.52 12.77 -2.42
C HIS A 141 -7.07 12.51 -2.03
N VAL A 142 -6.58 11.29 -2.22
CA VAL A 142 -5.20 10.94 -1.89
C VAL A 142 -4.20 11.82 -2.64
N PHE A 143 -4.36 12.00 -3.95
CA PHE A 143 -3.48 12.84 -4.76
C PHE A 143 -3.65 14.34 -4.51
N SER A 144 -4.83 14.78 -4.06
CA SER A 144 -5.08 16.17 -3.70
C SER A 144 -4.53 16.55 -2.32
N ASP A 145 -4.67 15.66 -1.34
CA ASP A 145 -4.52 16.00 0.08
C ASP A 145 -3.21 15.49 0.69
N MET A 146 -2.50 14.58 0.01
CA MET A 146 -1.25 13.98 0.49
C MET A 146 -0.05 14.44 -0.33
N GLU A 147 1.09 14.66 0.36
CA GLU A 147 2.38 14.94 -0.29
C GLU A 147 2.88 13.66 -0.99
N MET A 148 3.08 13.73 -2.31
CA MET A 148 3.63 12.64 -3.11
C MET A 148 5.12 12.76 -3.24
N VAL A 149 5.83 11.63 -3.15
CA VAL A 149 7.26 11.51 -3.42
C VAL A 149 7.49 10.45 -4.49
N ASP A 150 8.63 10.54 -5.16
CA ASP A 150 9.06 9.49 -6.08
C ASP A 150 9.28 8.20 -5.28
N LYS A 151 8.81 7.06 -5.79
CA LYS A 151 8.99 5.76 -5.09
C LYS A 151 10.44 5.42 -4.85
N ASP A 152 11.33 5.83 -5.77
CA ASP A 152 12.76 5.60 -5.63
C ASP A 152 13.38 6.35 -4.43
N ALA A 153 12.65 7.33 -3.87
CA ALA A 153 13.06 8.02 -2.65
C ALA A 153 12.64 7.30 -1.35
N ILE A 154 11.72 6.32 -1.44
CA ILE A 154 11.24 5.58 -0.27
C ILE A 154 12.28 4.53 0.11
N GLY A 155 12.84 4.65 1.32
CA GLY A 155 13.86 3.69 1.80
C GLY A 155 15.20 3.78 1.08
N SER A 156 15.47 4.86 0.32
CA SER A 156 16.70 5.05 -0.47
C SER A 156 17.99 4.97 0.33
N ASP A 157 17.95 5.23 1.63
CA ASP A 157 19.10 5.15 2.53
C ASP A 157 19.36 3.73 3.06
N ASP A 158 18.46 2.76 2.81
CA ASP A 158 18.62 1.38 3.22
C ASP A 158 19.02 0.50 2.03
N ILE A 159 20.27 0.07 2.04
CA ILE A 159 20.83 -0.79 0.98
C ILE A 159 20.07 -2.12 0.85
N ILE A 160 19.51 -2.65 1.95
CA ILE A 160 18.74 -3.88 1.93
C ILE A 160 17.40 -3.63 1.25
N TYR A 161 16.74 -2.51 1.58
CA TYR A 161 15.51 -2.10 0.93
C TYR A 161 15.72 -1.91 -0.58
N CYS A 162 16.74 -1.16 -0.97
CA CYS A 162 17.10 -0.92 -2.37
C CYS A 162 17.42 -2.22 -3.12
N ALA A 163 18.15 -3.15 -2.47
CA ALA A 163 18.45 -4.46 -3.07
C ALA A 163 17.19 -5.29 -3.30
N VAL A 164 16.30 -5.31 -2.33
CA VAL A 164 15.03 -6.02 -2.41
C VAL A 164 14.14 -5.42 -3.50
N GLU A 165 14.04 -4.09 -3.55
CA GLU A 165 13.28 -3.39 -4.57
C GLU A 165 13.84 -3.65 -5.97
N TYR A 166 15.18 -3.61 -6.14
CA TYR A 166 15.82 -3.95 -7.40
C TYR A 166 15.46 -5.36 -7.87
N VAL A 167 15.52 -6.35 -6.97
CA VAL A 167 15.12 -7.73 -7.28
C VAL A 167 13.64 -7.79 -7.64
N ALA A 168 12.78 -7.10 -6.91
CA ALA A 168 11.33 -7.06 -7.18
C ALA A 168 10.99 -6.44 -8.54
N LYS A 169 11.71 -5.40 -8.96
CA LYS A 169 11.53 -4.76 -10.28
C LYS A 169 12.03 -5.65 -11.43
N HIS A 170 13.05 -6.48 -11.20
CA HIS A 170 13.76 -7.24 -12.25
C HIS A 170 13.62 -8.76 -12.16
N PHE A 171 12.78 -9.30 -11.26
CA PHE A 171 12.70 -10.76 -11.03
C PHE A 171 12.29 -11.60 -12.26
N ARG A 172 11.69 -10.95 -13.28
CA ARG A 172 11.34 -11.60 -14.56
C ARG A 172 12.49 -11.59 -15.57
N GLU A 173 13.61 -10.96 -15.24
CA GLU A 173 14.80 -10.83 -16.06
C GLU A 173 15.97 -11.59 -15.43
N GLU A 174 17.06 -11.75 -16.17
CA GLU A 174 18.29 -12.28 -15.61
C GLU A 174 18.99 -11.21 -14.76
N ILE A 175 19.03 -11.42 -13.43
CA ILE A 175 19.63 -10.50 -12.47
C ILE A 175 21.12 -10.81 -12.36
N PHE A 176 21.95 -9.88 -12.82
CA PHE A 176 23.40 -9.97 -12.67
C PHE A 176 23.87 -9.22 -11.42
N ARG A 177 24.71 -9.86 -10.59
CA ARG A 177 25.25 -9.27 -9.38
C ARG A 177 25.90 -7.90 -9.60
N TYR A 178 26.66 -7.73 -10.67
CA TYR A 178 27.34 -6.46 -10.98
C TYR A 178 26.35 -5.33 -11.33
N LYS A 179 25.22 -5.63 -11.99
CA LYS A 179 24.18 -4.63 -12.26
C LYS A 179 23.50 -4.16 -10.98
N MET A 180 23.19 -5.12 -10.09
CA MET A 180 22.62 -4.81 -8.79
C MET A 180 23.61 -4.00 -7.94
N ALA A 181 24.87 -4.39 -7.88
CA ALA A 181 25.91 -3.65 -7.15
C ALA A 181 26.06 -2.22 -7.68
N TYR A 182 26.06 -2.05 -9.01
CA TYR A 182 26.09 -0.72 -9.63
C TYR A 182 24.88 0.15 -9.22
N HIS A 183 23.67 -0.43 -9.28
CA HIS A 183 22.43 0.24 -8.87
C HIS A 183 22.47 0.66 -7.40
N LEU A 184 23.02 -0.18 -6.53
CA LEU A 184 23.13 0.06 -5.10
C LEU A 184 24.31 0.98 -4.72
N GLY A 185 25.15 1.38 -5.67
CA GLY A 185 26.34 2.19 -5.39
C GLY A 185 27.41 1.48 -4.56
N VAL A 186 27.43 0.13 -4.57
CA VAL A 186 28.40 -0.68 -3.83
C VAL A 186 29.39 -1.39 -4.75
N SER A 187 30.55 -1.76 -4.20
CA SER A 187 31.53 -2.57 -4.92
C SER A 187 31.05 -4.02 -5.07
N ASN A 188 31.41 -4.65 -6.18
CA ASN A 188 31.15 -6.07 -6.43
C ASN A 188 31.85 -6.99 -5.43
#